data_8001aa7f2820810da396aea5bfff7e73
#
_entry.id   8001aa7f2820810da396aea5bfff7e73
#
_cell.length_a   1.000
_cell.length_b   1.000
_cell.length_c   1.000
_cell.angle_alpha   90.00
_cell.angle_beta   90.00
_cell.angle_gamma   90.00
#
_symmetry.space_group_name_H-M   'P 1'
#
loop_
_entity.id
_entity.type
_entity.pdbx_description
1 polymer ?
#
loop_
_entity_poly.entity_id
_entity_poly.type
_entity_poly.pdbx_seq_one_letter_code
_entity_poly.pdbx_strand_id
1 'polypeptide(L)'
;MSALLYGFFACYAVTGKCDLRIDSAGRDIAVFASLEDCQRFGSGSAGQQPDKQGKWTLDEGHYYQCFGLTPVPVAVPAEPPRPVYKTTAEALQRDFQTNPEALTRKIGTAVVEISGTVENAAIAEGAALQLSGDSWDVTAWLTQGETAKGILKHQRITLRCDRIGTLVAASGRRPAIVEVRDCKPVSPGG
;
A
#
# COMPACT_ATOMS: atom_id res chain seq x y z
N MET A 1 12.16 -7.58 17.95
CA MET A 1 11.43 -8.74 18.49
C MET A 1 10.32 -9.06 17.49
N SER A 2 10.39 -10.21 16.82
CA SER A 2 9.32 -10.63 15.89
C SER A 2 8.13 -11.11 16.72
N ALA A 3 6.97 -10.49 16.56
CA ALA A 3 5.75 -10.95 17.20
C ALA A 3 5.34 -12.30 16.57
N LEU A 4 5.04 -13.28 17.41
CA LEU A 4 4.48 -14.55 16.97
C LEU A 4 3.03 -14.30 16.55
N LEU A 5 2.68 -14.63 15.31
CA LEU A 5 1.32 -14.59 14.82
C LEU A 5 0.69 -15.99 14.92
N TYR A 6 -0.63 -16.04 15.02
CA TYR A 6 -1.40 -17.29 15.08
C TYR A 6 -2.40 -17.34 13.93
N GLY A 7 -2.48 -18.49 13.26
CA GLY A 7 -3.44 -18.75 12.20
C GLY A 7 -4.50 -19.75 12.66
N PHE A 8 -5.72 -19.59 12.17
CA PHE A 8 -6.82 -20.53 12.37
C PHE A 8 -6.91 -21.47 11.16
N PHE A 9 -6.74 -22.76 11.41
CA PHE A 9 -6.61 -23.77 10.35
C PHE A 9 -7.76 -24.77 10.41
N ALA A 10 -8.20 -25.20 9.23
CA ALA A 10 -9.03 -26.40 9.05
C ALA A 10 -8.11 -27.58 8.78
N CYS A 11 -8.22 -28.62 9.60
CA CYS A 11 -7.37 -29.80 9.56
C CYS A 11 -8.17 -31.05 9.24
N TYR A 12 -7.56 -31.97 8.51
CA TYR A 12 -8.10 -33.27 8.17
C TYR A 12 -7.49 -34.34 9.08
N ALA A 13 -8.31 -35.00 9.88
CA ALA A 13 -7.86 -35.99 10.87
C ALA A 13 -7.12 -37.18 10.22
N VAL A 14 -7.57 -37.61 9.02
CA VAL A 14 -6.99 -38.76 8.31
C VAL A 14 -5.61 -38.46 7.73
N THR A 15 -5.40 -37.26 7.19
CA THR A 15 -4.15 -36.89 6.48
C THR A 15 -3.20 -36.05 7.32
N GLY A 16 -3.67 -35.47 8.42
CA GLY A 16 -2.93 -34.50 9.22
C GLY A 16 -2.65 -33.18 8.49
N LYS A 17 -3.18 -32.97 7.28
CA LYS A 17 -3.03 -31.72 6.53
C LYS A 17 -3.93 -30.65 7.12
N CYS A 18 -3.42 -29.44 7.20
CA CYS A 18 -4.13 -28.27 7.69
C CYS A 18 -4.02 -27.15 6.68
N ASP A 19 -5.14 -26.55 6.33
CA ASP A 19 -5.21 -25.41 5.44
C ASP A 19 -5.66 -24.18 6.23
N LEU A 20 -4.97 -23.05 6.02
CA LEU A 20 -5.31 -21.79 6.65
C LEU A 20 -6.69 -21.32 6.19
N ARG A 21 -7.58 -21.04 7.14
CA ARG A 21 -8.93 -20.59 6.81
C ARG A 21 -8.91 -19.17 6.27
N ILE A 22 -9.65 -19.00 5.22
CA ILE A 22 -9.99 -17.73 4.60
C ILE A 22 -11.40 -17.39 5.05
N ASP A 23 -11.75 -16.11 5.20
CA ASP A 23 -13.12 -15.71 5.52
C ASP A 23 -14.09 -16.24 4.46
N SER A 24 -15.38 -16.25 4.78
CA SER A 24 -16.43 -16.74 3.87
C SER A 24 -16.52 -15.97 2.54
N ALA A 25 -15.84 -14.81 2.46
CA ALA A 25 -15.75 -13.99 1.25
C ALA A 25 -14.42 -14.20 0.50
N GLY A 26 -13.52 -15.06 0.99
CA GLY A 26 -12.22 -15.33 0.37
C GLY A 26 -11.22 -14.17 0.41
N ARG A 27 -11.45 -13.20 1.29
CA ARG A 27 -10.68 -11.94 1.30
C ARG A 27 -9.61 -11.88 2.35
N ASP A 28 -9.86 -12.44 3.53
CA ASP A 28 -8.92 -12.32 4.65
C ASP A 28 -8.56 -13.69 5.23
N ILE A 29 -7.27 -13.90 5.41
CA ILE A 29 -6.74 -15.05 6.12
C ILE A 29 -6.94 -14.78 7.62
N ALA A 30 -7.50 -15.73 8.36
CA ALA A 30 -7.72 -15.61 9.79
C ALA A 30 -6.40 -15.71 10.55
N VAL A 31 -5.71 -14.58 10.68
CA VAL A 31 -4.43 -14.41 11.39
C VAL A 31 -4.60 -13.46 12.56
N PHE A 32 -4.03 -13.81 13.70
CA PHE A 32 -4.23 -13.11 14.98
C PHE A 32 -2.88 -12.80 15.65
N ALA A 33 -2.88 -11.70 16.40
CA ALA A 33 -1.69 -11.28 17.16
C ALA A 33 -1.44 -12.13 18.42
N SER A 34 -2.46 -12.86 18.92
CA SER A 34 -2.35 -13.73 20.08
C SER A 34 -3.07 -15.05 19.88
N LEU A 35 -2.66 -16.09 20.62
CA LEU A 35 -3.36 -17.37 20.67
C LEU A 35 -4.78 -17.22 21.23
N GLU A 36 -4.97 -16.32 22.20
CA GLU A 36 -6.27 -16.08 22.82
C GLU A 36 -7.29 -15.50 21.81
N ASP A 37 -6.86 -14.55 20.97
CA ASP A 37 -7.73 -13.98 19.94
C ASP A 37 -8.10 -15.01 18.87
N CYS A 38 -7.15 -15.86 18.47
CA CYS A 38 -7.40 -16.96 17.58
C CYS A 38 -8.39 -17.97 18.20
N GLN A 39 -8.25 -18.31 19.45
CA GLN A 39 -9.17 -19.22 20.15
C GLN A 39 -10.56 -18.61 20.34
N ARG A 40 -10.65 -17.32 20.63
CA ARG A 40 -11.92 -16.60 20.71
C ARG A 40 -12.66 -16.63 19.39
N PHE A 41 -11.94 -16.40 18.30
CA PHE A 41 -12.48 -16.50 16.95
C PHE A 41 -12.97 -17.93 16.63
N GLY A 42 -12.15 -18.94 16.96
CA GLY A 42 -12.50 -20.36 16.77
C GLY A 42 -13.75 -20.76 17.52
N SER A 43 -13.88 -20.37 18.79
CA SER A 43 -15.07 -20.66 19.61
C SER A 43 -16.33 -19.97 19.04
N GLY A 44 -16.21 -18.73 18.55
CA GLY A 44 -17.31 -18.04 17.88
C GLY A 44 -17.72 -18.71 16.55
N SER A 45 -16.72 -19.12 15.76
CA SER A 45 -16.98 -19.74 14.45
C SER A 45 -17.51 -21.19 14.56
N ALA A 46 -17.02 -21.96 15.54
CA ALA A 46 -17.44 -23.35 15.75
C ALA A 46 -18.69 -23.48 16.64
N GLY A 47 -19.11 -22.40 17.31
CA GLY A 47 -20.24 -22.42 18.24
C GLY A 47 -20.02 -23.28 19.49
N GLN A 48 -18.76 -23.67 19.76
CA GLN A 48 -18.38 -24.54 20.90
C GLN A 48 -17.00 -24.18 21.42
N GLN A 49 -16.67 -24.64 22.62
CA GLN A 49 -15.33 -24.48 23.18
C GLN A 49 -14.38 -25.57 22.63
N PRO A 50 -13.08 -25.26 22.54
CA PRO A 50 -12.08 -26.24 22.13
C PRO A 50 -11.94 -27.35 23.17
N ASP A 51 -11.46 -28.49 22.73
CA ASP A 51 -11.06 -29.59 23.61
C ASP A 51 -9.76 -29.24 24.40
N LYS A 52 -9.30 -30.19 25.22
CA LYS A 52 -8.07 -30.03 26.01
C LYS A 52 -6.79 -29.84 25.16
N GLN A 53 -6.85 -30.14 23.87
CA GLN A 53 -5.77 -30.01 22.89
C GLN A 53 -5.90 -28.71 22.06
N GLY A 54 -6.92 -27.88 22.33
CA GLY A 54 -7.19 -26.66 21.57
C GLY A 54 -7.81 -26.91 20.21
N LYS A 55 -8.53 -28.02 20.03
CA LYS A 55 -9.18 -28.40 18.79
C LYS A 55 -10.70 -28.21 18.88
N TRP A 56 -11.30 -27.76 17.80
CA TRP A 56 -12.76 -27.70 17.59
C TRP A 56 -13.15 -28.79 16.58
N THR A 57 -13.71 -29.89 17.05
CA THR A 57 -14.16 -30.97 16.19
C THR A 57 -15.43 -30.56 15.44
N LEU A 58 -15.42 -30.68 14.12
CA LEU A 58 -16.56 -30.36 13.25
C LEU A 58 -17.39 -31.61 12.90
N ASP A 59 -16.68 -32.64 12.46
CA ASP A 59 -17.24 -33.92 12.06
C ASP A 59 -16.20 -35.05 12.24
N GLU A 60 -16.50 -36.26 11.85
CA GLU A 60 -15.60 -37.42 12.01
C GLU A 60 -14.25 -37.32 11.30
N GLY A 61 -14.08 -36.35 10.41
CA GLY A 61 -12.86 -36.22 9.61
C GLY A 61 -12.19 -34.83 9.69
N HIS A 62 -12.84 -33.84 10.34
CA HIS A 62 -12.37 -32.45 10.29
C HIS A 62 -12.38 -31.81 11.69
N TYR A 63 -11.36 -31.02 11.93
CA TYR A 63 -11.28 -30.17 13.12
C TYR A 63 -10.61 -28.83 12.79
N TYR A 64 -10.88 -27.84 13.60
CA TYR A 64 -10.15 -26.56 13.55
C TYR A 64 -9.10 -26.51 14.67
N GLN A 65 -8.03 -25.78 14.41
CA GLN A 65 -6.98 -25.54 15.41
C GLN A 65 -6.23 -24.24 15.14
N CYS A 66 -5.81 -23.58 16.20
CA CYS A 66 -4.89 -22.44 16.13
C CYS A 66 -3.44 -22.90 16.16
N PHE A 67 -2.66 -22.49 15.19
CA PHE A 67 -1.23 -22.75 15.15
C PHE A 67 -0.44 -21.45 15.18
N GLY A 68 0.70 -21.46 15.89
CA GLY A 68 1.68 -20.40 15.79
C GLY A 68 2.28 -20.38 14.39
N LEU A 69 2.17 -19.25 13.73
CA LEU A 69 2.84 -18.98 12.47
C LEU A 69 4.25 -18.50 12.80
N THR A 70 5.23 -19.37 12.70
CA THR A 70 6.61 -18.90 12.63
C THR A 70 6.73 -18.06 11.37
N PRO A 71 7.16 -16.79 11.46
CA PRO A 71 7.47 -16.04 10.26
C PRO A 71 8.62 -16.78 9.57
N VAL A 72 8.30 -17.60 8.59
CA VAL A 72 9.31 -18.03 7.64
C VAL A 72 9.78 -16.72 7.01
N PRO A 73 11.06 -16.34 7.09
CA PRO A 73 11.55 -15.25 6.29
C PRO A 73 11.39 -15.68 4.85
N VAL A 74 10.23 -15.35 4.27
CA VAL A 74 10.08 -15.41 2.83
C VAL A 74 11.07 -14.38 2.35
N ALA A 75 12.21 -14.85 1.83
CA ALA A 75 13.05 -14.03 1.01
C ALA A 75 12.16 -13.64 -0.18
N VAL A 76 11.42 -12.55 -0.02
CA VAL A 76 10.73 -11.90 -1.13
C VAL A 76 11.87 -11.63 -2.11
N PRO A 77 11.88 -12.25 -3.30
CA PRO A 77 12.88 -11.95 -4.29
C PRO A 77 12.89 -10.42 -4.40
N ALA A 78 14.05 -9.81 -4.18
CA ALA A 78 14.16 -8.37 -4.30
C ALA A 78 13.63 -8.02 -5.70
N GLU A 79 12.50 -7.32 -5.74
CA GLU A 79 11.93 -6.86 -7.00
C GLU A 79 13.05 -6.13 -7.75
N PRO A 80 13.31 -6.45 -9.01
CA PRO A 80 14.36 -5.77 -9.75
C PRO A 80 14.12 -4.27 -9.63
N PRO A 81 15.16 -3.46 -9.39
CA PRO A 81 14.99 -2.03 -9.18
C PRO A 81 14.26 -1.43 -10.37
N ARG A 82 13.08 -0.86 -10.10
CA ARG A 82 12.28 -0.18 -11.13
C ARG A 82 13.08 0.99 -11.69
N PRO A 83 13.03 1.23 -12.99
CA PRO A 83 13.69 2.40 -13.58
C PRO A 83 13.16 3.68 -12.94
N VAL A 84 13.98 4.72 -12.89
CA VAL A 84 13.61 6.02 -12.33
C VAL A 84 13.45 7.02 -13.47
N TYR A 85 12.26 7.60 -13.57
CA TYR A 85 11.97 8.71 -14.47
C TYR A 85 12.14 10.03 -13.72
N LYS A 86 13.19 10.77 -14.04
CA LYS A 86 13.48 12.07 -13.41
C LYS A 86 12.90 13.21 -14.23
N THR A 87 12.18 14.12 -13.55
CA THR A 87 11.52 15.25 -14.20
C THR A 87 11.34 16.42 -13.22
N THR A 88 10.89 17.57 -13.74
CA THR A 88 10.38 18.67 -12.91
C THR A 88 8.86 18.77 -13.03
N ALA A 89 8.23 19.47 -12.09
CA ALA A 89 6.77 19.66 -12.13
C ALA A 89 6.34 20.37 -13.43
N GLU A 90 7.09 21.37 -13.86
CA GLU A 90 6.84 22.13 -15.11
C GLU A 90 6.98 21.23 -16.34
N ALA A 91 8.05 20.43 -16.41
CA ALA A 91 8.29 19.55 -17.54
C ALA A 91 7.24 18.43 -17.61
N LEU A 92 6.89 17.82 -16.46
CA LEU A 92 5.87 16.78 -16.37
C LEU A 92 4.52 17.30 -16.88
N GLN A 93 4.13 18.49 -16.46
CA GLN A 93 2.89 19.11 -16.87
C GLN A 93 2.88 19.44 -18.36
N ARG A 94 3.96 20.02 -18.89
CA ARG A 94 4.08 20.35 -20.31
C ARG A 94 4.01 19.09 -21.20
N ASP A 95 4.74 18.04 -20.82
CA ASP A 95 4.70 16.76 -21.53
C ASP A 95 3.28 16.18 -21.53
N PHE A 96 2.58 16.30 -20.39
CA PHE A 96 1.20 15.85 -20.24
C PHE A 96 0.24 16.64 -21.14
N GLN A 97 0.32 17.97 -21.16
CA GLN A 97 -0.52 18.82 -22.01
C GLN A 97 -0.29 18.55 -23.50
N THR A 98 0.96 18.23 -23.85
CA THR A 98 1.33 17.98 -25.25
C THR A 98 0.83 16.61 -25.72
N ASN A 99 1.06 15.55 -24.93
CA ASN A 99 0.61 14.20 -25.29
C ASN A 99 0.56 13.27 -24.06
N PRO A 100 -0.60 13.18 -23.39
CA PRO A 100 -0.77 12.36 -22.19
C PRO A 100 -0.44 10.89 -22.39
N GLU A 101 -0.81 10.34 -23.57
CA GLU A 101 -0.57 8.91 -23.85
C GLU A 101 0.92 8.62 -24.06
N ALA A 102 1.63 9.51 -24.75
CA ALA A 102 3.08 9.37 -24.91
C ALA A 102 3.80 9.48 -23.57
N LEU A 103 3.40 10.38 -22.70
CA LEU A 103 3.93 10.52 -21.36
C LEU A 103 3.69 9.25 -20.53
N THR A 104 2.46 8.73 -20.53
CA THR A 104 2.11 7.50 -19.83
C THR A 104 2.96 6.32 -20.30
N ARG A 105 3.16 6.16 -21.60
CA ARG A 105 4.03 5.12 -22.15
C ARG A 105 5.50 5.32 -21.79
N LYS A 106 5.98 6.56 -21.80
CA LYS A 106 7.36 6.91 -21.47
C LYS A 106 7.70 6.59 -20.00
N ILE A 107 6.75 6.84 -19.10
CA ILE A 107 6.93 6.55 -17.67
C ILE A 107 6.74 5.06 -17.40
N GLY A 108 5.69 4.44 -17.98
CA GLY A 108 5.40 3.03 -17.81
C GLY A 108 5.30 2.64 -16.32
N THR A 109 6.17 1.71 -15.89
CA THR A 109 6.25 1.23 -14.50
C THR A 109 7.35 1.91 -13.69
N ALA A 110 7.97 2.96 -14.23
CA ALA A 110 9.06 3.66 -13.56
C ALA A 110 8.58 4.39 -12.30
N VAL A 111 9.47 4.48 -11.33
CA VAL A 111 9.31 5.41 -10.20
C VAL A 111 9.56 6.82 -10.72
N VAL A 112 8.70 7.76 -10.35
CA VAL A 112 8.83 9.17 -10.78
C VAL A 112 9.57 9.96 -9.71
N GLU A 113 10.73 10.52 -10.07
CA GLU A 113 11.45 11.48 -9.23
C GLU A 113 11.16 12.88 -9.77
N ILE A 114 10.33 13.62 -9.04
CA ILE A 114 9.86 14.94 -9.45
C ILE A 114 10.43 16.03 -8.55
N SER A 115 11.00 17.07 -9.15
CA SER A 115 11.46 18.28 -8.45
C SER A 115 10.54 19.45 -8.78
N GLY A 116 10.25 20.28 -7.77
CA GLY A 116 9.44 21.48 -7.97
C GLY A 116 9.45 22.40 -6.78
N THR A 117 8.85 23.59 -6.95
CA THR A 117 8.64 24.57 -5.90
C THR A 117 7.26 24.34 -5.27
N VAL A 118 7.17 24.32 -3.97
CA VAL A 118 5.91 24.09 -3.25
C VAL A 118 5.06 25.36 -3.28
N GLU A 119 3.87 25.28 -3.87
CA GLU A 119 2.88 26.36 -3.84
C GLU A 119 1.93 26.24 -2.66
N ASN A 120 1.58 25.00 -2.30
CA ASN A 120 0.72 24.72 -1.15
C ASN A 120 1.10 23.39 -0.50
N ALA A 121 1.26 23.39 0.82
CA ALA A 121 1.64 22.23 1.61
C ALA A 121 0.52 21.72 2.55
N ALA A 122 -0.66 22.35 2.54
CA ALA A 122 -1.74 22.06 3.48
C ALA A 122 -2.99 21.45 2.82
N ILE A 123 -2.82 20.76 1.69
CA ILE A 123 -3.92 20.13 0.99
C ILE A 123 -4.26 18.80 1.66
N ALA A 124 -5.56 18.51 1.78
CA ALA A 124 -6.07 17.26 2.34
C ALA A 124 -5.41 16.89 3.68
N GLU A 125 -5.43 17.84 4.62
CA GLU A 125 -4.87 17.66 5.98
C GLU A 125 -3.34 17.39 6.00
N GLY A 126 -2.63 17.86 4.98
CA GLY A 126 -1.19 17.67 4.85
C GLY A 126 -0.77 16.36 4.17
N ALA A 127 -1.73 15.61 3.61
CA ALA A 127 -1.43 14.40 2.85
C ALA A 127 -1.03 14.67 1.39
N ALA A 128 -1.09 15.92 0.93
CA ALA A 128 -0.71 16.29 -0.42
C ALA A 128 0.04 17.63 -0.48
N LEU A 129 0.85 17.78 -1.53
CA LEU A 129 1.58 18.99 -1.88
C LEU A 129 1.17 19.44 -3.27
N GLN A 130 1.06 20.75 -3.47
CA GLN A 130 1.03 21.33 -4.81
C GLN A 130 2.41 21.83 -5.18
N LEU A 131 2.93 21.34 -6.30
CA LEU A 131 4.18 21.81 -6.89
C LEU A 131 3.86 22.74 -8.05
N SER A 132 4.54 23.89 -8.11
CA SER A 132 4.39 24.84 -9.18
C SER A 132 4.71 24.21 -10.54
N GLY A 133 3.77 24.27 -11.44
CA GLY A 133 3.91 23.86 -12.84
C GLY A 133 4.09 25.07 -13.76
N ASP A 134 4.10 24.83 -15.07
CA ASP A 134 4.22 25.88 -16.09
C ASP A 134 2.93 26.72 -16.20
N SER A 135 1.77 26.07 -16.24
CA SER A 135 0.45 26.71 -16.32
C SER A 135 -0.47 26.36 -15.15
N TRP A 136 -0.21 25.25 -14.50
CA TRP A 136 -1.01 24.67 -13.39
C TRP A 136 -0.11 23.90 -12.44
N ASP A 137 -0.60 23.70 -11.23
CA ASP A 137 0.15 22.95 -10.23
C ASP A 137 0.06 21.43 -10.44
N VAL A 138 1.12 20.73 -10.09
CA VAL A 138 1.14 19.27 -9.99
C VAL A 138 0.80 18.86 -8.57
N THR A 139 -0.21 18.01 -8.39
CA THR A 139 -0.57 17.51 -7.06
C THR A 139 0.22 16.24 -6.76
N ALA A 140 1.00 16.27 -5.68
CA ALA A 140 1.74 15.12 -5.17
C ALA A 140 1.10 14.59 -3.89
N TRP A 141 0.52 13.38 -3.96
CA TRP A 141 -0.06 12.68 -2.81
C TRP A 141 1.03 11.93 -2.07
N LEU A 142 1.19 12.23 -0.79
CA LEU A 142 2.20 11.59 0.05
C LEU A 142 1.79 10.15 0.41
N THR A 143 2.78 9.31 0.65
CA THR A 143 2.55 7.94 1.16
C THR A 143 1.89 8.00 2.54
N GLN A 144 1.04 7.02 2.84
CA GLN A 144 0.40 6.92 4.15
C GLN A 144 1.44 6.95 5.28
N GLY A 145 1.23 7.84 6.24
CA GLY A 145 2.15 8.08 7.36
C GLY A 145 3.18 9.20 7.11
N GLU A 146 3.38 9.61 5.85
CA GLU A 146 4.14 10.82 5.52
C GLU A 146 3.24 12.05 5.65
N THR A 147 3.80 13.16 6.06
CA THR A 147 3.07 14.43 6.17
C THR A 147 3.88 15.56 5.57
N ALA A 148 3.19 16.60 5.10
CA ALA A 148 3.80 17.83 4.65
C ALA A 148 4.32 18.72 5.81
N LYS A 149 4.30 18.22 7.05
CA LYS A 149 4.73 18.96 8.24
C LYS A 149 6.20 19.37 8.10
N GLY A 150 6.45 20.68 8.18
CA GLY A 150 7.79 21.25 8.05
C GLY A 150 8.20 21.61 6.63
N ILE A 151 7.39 21.27 5.62
CA ILE A 151 7.59 21.72 4.24
C ILE A 151 6.96 23.12 4.10
N LEU A 152 7.76 24.07 3.65
CA LEU A 152 7.32 25.46 3.55
C LEU A 152 6.88 25.81 2.12
N LYS A 153 5.94 26.74 2.01
CA LYS A 153 5.60 27.37 0.73
C LYS A 153 6.85 28.01 0.12
N HIS A 154 6.98 27.90 -1.22
CA HIS A 154 8.15 28.35 -2.00
C HIS A 154 9.45 27.59 -1.73
N GLN A 155 9.43 26.55 -0.92
CA GLN A 155 10.55 25.64 -0.78
C GLN A 155 10.69 24.77 -2.05
N ARG A 156 11.92 24.61 -2.55
CA ARG A 156 12.22 23.65 -3.59
C ARG A 156 12.45 22.27 -2.96
N ILE A 157 11.74 21.28 -3.47
CA ILE A 157 11.82 19.90 -2.97
C ILE A 157 11.95 18.93 -4.13
N THR A 158 12.40 17.71 -3.80
CA THR A 158 12.35 16.56 -4.68
C THR A 158 11.56 15.47 -4.01
N LEU A 159 10.61 14.88 -4.74
CA LEU A 159 9.78 13.77 -4.29
C LEU A 159 10.05 12.56 -5.15
N ARG A 160 10.02 11.39 -4.54
CA ARG A 160 10.03 10.10 -5.22
C ARG A 160 8.66 9.46 -5.07
N CYS A 161 7.98 9.26 -6.19
CA CYS A 161 6.59 8.82 -6.27
C CYS A 161 6.50 7.48 -6.99
N ASP A 162 5.73 6.55 -6.46
CA ASP A 162 5.64 5.18 -6.98
C ASP A 162 4.81 5.09 -8.27
N ARG A 163 3.95 6.06 -8.54
CA ARG A 163 3.07 6.06 -9.71
C ARG A 163 2.57 7.46 -10.06
N ILE A 164 2.19 7.62 -11.32
CA ILE A 164 1.34 8.72 -11.74
C ILE A 164 -0.11 8.35 -11.43
N GLY A 165 -0.84 9.28 -10.82
CA GLY A 165 -2.27 9.16 -10.57
C GLY A 165 -3.09 9.35 -11.85
N THR A 166 -4.40 9.22 -11.69
CA THR A 166 -5.32 9.42 -12.81
C THR A 166 -5.25 10.85 -13.30
N LEU A 167 -4.89 10.98 -14.56
CA LEU A 167 -4.84 12.24 -15.28
C LEU A 167 -6.28 12.63 -15.58
N VAL A 168 -6.84 13.59 -14.89
CA VAL A 168 -8.18 14.09 -15.19
C VAL A 168 -8.05 15.08 -16.34
N ALA A 169 -8.34 14.62 -17.56
CA ALA A 169 -8.52 15.51 -18.67
C ALA A 169 -9.75 16.41 -18.40
N ALA A 170 -9.55 17.71 -18.47
CA ALA A 170 -10.61 18.66 -18.24
C ALA A 170 -11.73 18.54 -19.26
N SER A 171 -12.94 18.29 -18.80
CA SER A 171 -14.13 18.56 -19.62
C SER A 171 -14.35 20.08 -19.67
N GLY A 172 -13.95 20.69 -20.76
CA GLY A 172 -14.44 21.97 -21.28
C GLY A 172 -14.01 23.28 -20.60
N ARG A 173 -13.62 23.34 -19.35
CA ARG A 173 -13.25 24.60 -18.65
C ARG A 173 -12.27 24.45 -17.46
N ARG A 174 -11.86 23.26 -17.12
CA ARG A 174 -10.87 23.05 -16.04
C ARG A 174 -9.58 22.50 -16.65
N PRO A 175 -8.44 23.00 -16.17
CA PRO A 175 -7.16 22.47 -16.60
C PRO A 175 -7.01 21.00 -16.25
N ALA A 176 -6.29 20.27 -17.07
CA ALA A 176 -5.88 18.92 -16.75
C ALA A 176 -4.96 18.93 -15.52
N ILE A 177 -5.33 18.23 -14.48
CA ILE A 177 -4.53 18.10 -13.27
C ILE A 177 -3.62 16.88 -13.42
N VAL A 178 -2.32 17.08 -13.24
CA VAL A 178 -1.36 16.00 -13.14
C VAL A 178 -1.22 15.62 -11.66
N GLU A 179 -1.47 14.36 -11.34
CA GLU A 179 -1.27 13.84 -10.01
C GLU A 179 -0.14 12.81 -10.02
N VAL A 180 0.70 12.87 -9.00
CA VAL A 180 1.65 11.81 -8.65
C VAL A 180 1.30 11.27 -7.27
N ARG A 181 1.47 9.96 -7.06
CA ARG A 181 0.97 9.29 -5.86
C ARG A 181 2.05 8.45 -5.19
N ASP A 182 1.80 8.19 -3.90
CA ASP A 182 2.69 7.41 -3.02
C ASP A 182 4.09 8.05 -2.99
N CYS A 183 4.09 9.37 -2.75
CA CYS A 183 5.29 10.19 -2.79
C CYS A 183 5.98 10.25 -1.42
N LYS A 184 7.31 10.25 -1.45
CA LYS A 184 8.18 10.49 -0.29
C LYS A 184 9.17 11.58 -0.61
N PRO A 185 9.45 12.50 0.33
CA PRO A 185 10.52 13.45 0.17
C PRO A 185 11.87 12.73 0.00
N VAL A 186 12.63 13.14 -0.99
CA VAL A 186 14.02 12.71 -1.13
C VAL A 186 14.86 13.66 -0.29
N SER A 187 15.45 13.14 0.78
CA SER A 187 16.42 13.96 1.56
C SER A 187 17.51 14.44 0.61
N PRO A 188 17.88 15.73 0.65
CA PRO A 188 19.07 16.17 -0.05
C PRO A 188 20.22 15.30 0.44
N GLY A 189 20.81 14.55 -0.49
CA GLY A 189 21.87 13.59 -0.18
C GLY A 189 22.97 14.26 0.62
N GLY A 190 23.37 13.60 1.72
CA GLY A 190 24.57 13.93 2.45
C GLY A 190 25.82 13.63 1.66
#